data_1cc238a852dea4dee2ecb626a072495f
#
_entry.id   1cc238a852dea4dee2ecb626a072495f
#
_cell.length_a   1.000
_cell.length_b   1.000
_cell.length_c   1.000
_cell.angle_alpha   90.00
_cell.angle_beta   90.00
_cell.angle_gamma   90.00
#
_symmetry.space_group_name_H-M   'P 1'
#
loop_
_entity.id
_entity.type
_entity.pdbx_description
1 polymer ?
#
loop_
_entity_poly.entity_id
_entity_poly.type
_entity_poly.pdbx_seq_one_letter_code
_entity_poly.pdbx_strand_id
1 'polypeptide(L)'
;MADPFGGDEVVRKADFVADVVNHTLHDLVIRCTKTEEVRNYYYVSVIGYGRTVGPALGGALANRSLAPISEIAEYPLRVETRLKSVPDGMGGIIEMPVRFPVWLYPLADGGTPMCQAFTQARVVIDQWLAAHPQGFPPTVLHLTDGESGDGDPTALGQEMMSLGTDDGQVLIFNCHVSSRRSSKIDYPTGNSKLPDGFARTLFQVSSLLPVNFLAAAKQLGVNAVEGSRGFVFNADPSSVVQFYEIGTSLTGMTPHIWMEEQER
;
A
#
# COMPACT_ATOMS: atom_id res chain seq x y z
N MET A 1 -13.90 -5.16 8.00
CA MET A 1 -12.91 -6.20 7.57
C MET A 1 -13.34 -7.66 7.81
N ALA A 2 -14.32 -7.92 8.65
CA ALA A 2 -14.85 -9.28 8.88
C ALA A 2 -15.75 -9.80 7.74
N ASP A 3 -16.32 -8.91 6.94
CA ASP A 3 -17.27 -9.25 5.89
C ASP A 3 -16.61 -9.98 4.71
N PRO A 4 -17.37 -10.79 3.95
CA PRO A 4 -16.92 -11.41 2.70
C PRO A 4 -16.53 -10.37 1.65
N PHE A 5 -15.52 -10.70 0.83
CA PHE A 5 -14.99 -9.85 -0.22
C PHE A 5 -14.64 -10.69 -1.46
N GLY A 6 -15.13 -10.27 -2.62
CA GLY A 6 -14.92 -11.00 -3.88
C GLY A 6 -16.00 -12.05 -4.16
N GLY A 7 -16.13 -12.44 -5.42
CA GLY A 7 -17.16 -13.27 -6.03
C GLY A 7 -17.61 -14.57 -5.34
N ASP A 8 -17.34 -15.73 -5.95
CA ASP A 8 -17.89 -17.03 -5.53
C ASP A 8 -17.14 -17.69 -4.35
N GLU A 9 -15.92 -17.24 -4.03
CA GLU A 9 -15.19 -17.68 -2.83
C GLU A 9 -15.37 -16.68 -1.68
N VAL A 10 -15.84 -17.19 -0.54
CA VAL A 10 -16.10 -16.38 0.66
C VAL A 10 -14.79 -16.12 1.40
N VAL A 11 -13.98 -15.21 0.89
CA VAL A 11 -12.77 -14.69 1.57
C VAL A 11 -13.14 -13.45 2.36
N ARG A 12 -12.72 -13.32 3.63
CA ARG A 12 -12.93 -12.09 4.39
C ARG A 12 -12.06 -10.97 3.83
N LYS A 13 -12.53 -9.72 3.90
CA LYS A 13 -11.73 -8.54 3.51
C LYS A 13 -10.35 -8.53 4.17
N ALA A 14 -10.26 -8.87 5.45
CA ALA A 14 -8.99 -8.91 6.18
C ALA A 14 -8.01 -9.95 5.61
N ASP A 15 -8.50 -11.15 5.23
CA ASP A 15 -7.66 -12.19 4.64
C ASP A 15 -7.14 -11.74 3.27
N PHE A 16 -8.01 -11.18 2.45
CA PHE A 16 -7.64 -10.65 1.14
C PHE A 16 -6.62 -9.50 1.26
N VAL A 17 -6.86 -8.53 2.14
CA VAL A 17 -5.95 -7.39 2.34
C VAL A 17 -4.59 -7.86 2.84
N ALA A 18 -4.55 -8.77 3.82
CA ALA A 18 -3.30 -9.34 4.32
C ALA A 18 -2.53 -10.07 3.22
N ASP A 19 -3.23 -10.79 2.34
CA ASP A 19 -2.62 -11.48 1.20
C ASP A 19 -2.03 -10.49 0.19
N VAL A 20 -2.77 -9.43 -0.17
CA VAL A 20 -2.28 -8.37 -1.07
C VAL A 20 -1.06 -7.66 -0.48
N VAL A 21 -1.05 -7.34 0.81
CA VAL A 21 0.12 -6.71 1.46
C VAL A 21 1.32 -7.66 1.47
N ASN A 22 1.13 -8.95 1.77
CA ASN A 22 2.20 -9.95 1.71
C ASN A 22 2.77 -10.09 0.28
N HIS A 23 1.90 -10.09 -0.75
CA HIS A 23 2.34 -10.09 -2.15
C HIS A 23 3.13 -8.81 -2.49
N THR A 24 2.64 -7.66 -2.07
CA THR A 24 3.34 -6.37 -2.28
C THR A 24 4.73 -6.38 -1.65
N LEU A 25 4.88 -6.85 -0.41
CA LEU A 25 6.17 -6.97 0.26
C LEU A 25 7.11 -7.94 -0.49
N HIS A 26 6.59 -9.07 -0.93
CA HIS A 26 7.36 -10.03 -1.72
C HIS A 26 7.86 -9.44 -3.04
N ASP A 27 7.00 -8.71 -3.75
CA ASP A 27 7.36 -8.05 -5.01
C ASP A 27 8.40 -6.94 -4.80
N LEU A 28 8.29 -6.16 -3.71
CA LEU A 28 9.30 -5.17 -3.34
C LEU A 28 10.66 -5.83 -3.06
N VAL A 29 10.68 -6.95 -2.33
CA VAL A 29 11.91 -7.72 -2.09
C VAL A 29 12.53 -8.18 -3.41
N ILE A 30 11.71 -8.75 -4.33
CA ILE A 30 12.21 -9.20 -5.63
C ILE A 30 12.80 -8.03 -6.43
N ARG A 31 12.11 -6.89 -6.49
CA ARG A 31 12.58 -5.68 -7.21
C ARG A 31 13.90 -5.14 -6.63
N CYS A 32 14.11 -5.28 -5.32
CA CYS A 32 15.33 -4.83 -4.63
C CYS A 32 16.46 -5.85 -4.68
N THR A 33 16.20 -7.08 -5.13
CA THR A 33 17.22 -8.13 -5.24
C THR A 33 18.09 -7.92 -6.47
N LYS A 34 19.40 -7.77 -6.27
CA LYS A 34 20.40 -7.70 -7.34
C LYS A 34 21.42 -8.81 -7.12
N THR A 35 21.55 -9.71 -8.10
CA THR A 35 22.32 -10.94 -7.98
C THR A 35 21.83 -11.79 -6.80
N GLU A 36 22.47 -11.76 -5.64
CA GLU A 36 22.12 -12.52 -4.43
C GLU A 36 21.86 -11.62 -3.22
N GLU A 37 21.94 -10.28 -3.40
CA GLU A 37 21.81 -9.28 -2.33
C GLU A 37 20.53 -8.46 -2.49
N VAL A 38 19.85 -8.21 -1.37
CA VAL A 38 18.70 -7.31 -1.30
C VAL A 38 19.18 -5.91 -0.89
N ARG A 39 19.08 -4.94 -1.80
CA ARG A 39 19.49 -3.56 -1.56
C ARG A 39 18.37 -2.75 -0.92
N ASN A 40 18.71 -1.88 0.03
CA ASN A 40 17.76 -1.07 0.79
C ASN A 40 17.23 0.15 0.01
N TYR A 41 16.59 -0.09 -1.15
CA TYR A 41 15.90 0.96 -1.89
C TYR A 41 14.58 1.39 -1.24
N TYR A 42 14.04 0.60 -0.32
CA TYR A 42 12.83 0.92 0.43
C TYR A 42 13.03 0.69 1.92
N TYR A 43 12.34 1.53 2.68
CA TYR A 43 12.02 1.29 4.08
C TYR A 43 10.51 1.14 4.20
N VAL A 44 10.07 0.15 4.93
CA VAL A 44 8.65 -0.24 4.99
C VAL A 44 8.14 -0.16 6.42
N SER A 45 6.99 0.45 6.57
CA SER A 45 6.17 0.43 7.78
C SER A 45 4.81 -0.17 7.44
N VAL A 46 4.33 -1.12 8.23
CA VAL A 46 2.97 -1.64 8.12
C VAL A 46 2.27 -1.39 9.45
N ILE A 47 1.25 -0.54 9.42
CA ILE A 47 0.44 -0.17 10.59
C ILE A 47 -0.92 -0.82 10.45
N GLY A 48 -1.24 -1.73 11.36
CA GLY A 48 -2.58 -2.27 11.52
C GLY A 48 -3.39 -1.43 12.47
N TYR A 49 -4.68 -1.26 12.18
CA TYR A 49 -5.60 -0.59 13.09
C TYR A 49 -6.96 -1.29 13.13
N GLY A 50 -7.53 -1.32 14.31
CA GLY A 50 -8.77 -2.00 14.67
C GLY A 50 -9.05 -1.70 16.14
N ARG A 51 -9.13 -2.70 17.02
CA ARG A 51 -9.22 -2.48 18.47
C ARG A 51 -8.00 -1.75 19.02
N THR A 52 -6.83 -1.99 18.43
CA THR A 52 -5.56 -1.33 18.74
C THR A 52 -4.93 -0.81 17.46
N VAL A 53 -3.99 0.12 17.61
CA VAL A 53 -3.18 0.67 16.51
C VAL A 53 -1.72 0.36 16.77
N GLY A 54 -0.99 -0.12 15.76
CA GLY A 54 0.43 -0.38 15.90
C GLY A 54 1.06 -1.15 14.75
N PRO A 55 2.36 -1.46 14.84
CA PRO A 55 3.06 -2.27 13.84
C PRO A 55 2.36 -3.62 13.63
N ALA A 56 2.20 -4.02 12.36
CA ALA A 56 1.45 -5.23 11.98
C ALA A 56 2.35 -6.37 11.48
N LEU A 57 3.64 -6.14 11.27
CA LEU A 57 4.58 -7.21 10.93
C LEU A 57 4.75 -8.17 12.10
N GLY A 58 4.86 -9.46 11.81
CA GLY A 58 5.01 -10.51 12.82
C GLY A 58 6.43 -11.03 12.98
N GLY A 59 6.61 -12.01 13.86
CA GLY A 59 7.88 -12.70 14.07
C GLY A 59 8.99 -11.77 14.58
N ALA A 60 10.18 -11.86 14.02
CA ALA A 60 11.31 -11.02 14.39
C ALA A 60 11.10 -9.51 14.11
N LEU A 61 10.17 -9.19 13.21
CA LEU A 61 9.81 -7.82 12.87
C LEU A 61 8.64 -7.27 13.73
N ALA A 62 8.12 -8.05 14.67
CA ALA A 62 7.08 -7.58 15.59
C ALA A 62 7.55 -6.33 16.35
N ASN A 63 6.67 -5.35 16.46
CA ASN A 63 6.94 -4.03 17.07
C ASN A 63 7.97 -3.14 16.32
N ARG A 64 8.45 -3.54 15.15
CA ARG A 64 9.24 -2.65 14.28
C ARG A 64 8.31 -1.65 13.60
N SER A 65 8.45 -0.38 13.92
CA SER A 65 7.68 0.70 13.27
C SER A 65 8.16 1.00 11.85
N LEU A 66 9.44 0.76 11.57
CA LEU A 66 10.05 0.95 10.25
C LEU A 66 11.19 -0.07 10.07
N ALA A 67 11.27 -0.73 8.93
CA ALA A 67 12.29 -1.72 8.61
C ALA A 67 12.82 -1.52 7.17
N PRO A 68 14.15 -1.64 6.94
CA PRO A 68 14.69 -1.69 5.59
C PRO A 68 14.23 -2.95 4.88
N ILE A 69 14.12 -2.90 3.56
CA ILE A 69 13.62 -4.03 2.75
C ILE A 69 14.48 -5.29 2.86
N SER A 70 15.77 -5.16 3.18
CA SER A 70 16.66 -6.30 3.45
C SER A 70 16.24 -7.05 4.71
N GLU A 71 15.83 -6.36 5.80
CA GLU A 71 15.31 -7.03 7.00
C GLU A 71 13.95 -7.71 6.70
N ILE A 72 13.10 -7.09 5.89
CA ILE A 72 11.85 -7.71 5.43
C ILE A 72 12.17 -9.02 4.70
N ALA A 73 13.14 -9.02 3.81
CA ALA A 73 13.54 -10.23 3.08
C ALA A 73 14.09 -11.34 3.98
N GLU A 74 14.87 -10.96 5.00
CA GLU A 74 15.53 -11.91 5.91
C GLU A 74 14.58 -12.55 6.92
N TYR A 75 13.55 -11.79 7.38
CA TYR A 75 12.71 -12.18 8.50
C TYR A 75 11.23 -12.32 8.18
N PRO A 76 10.80 -13.17 7.23
CA PRO A 76 9.38 -13.47 7.10
C PRO A 76 8.88 -14.16 8.37
N LEU A 77 7.63 -13.92 8.73
CA LEU A 77 6.96 -14.57 9.85
C LEU A 77 6.90 -16.10 9.66
N ARG A 78 6.63 -16.52 8.41
CA ARG A 78 6.66 -17.93 7.96
C ARG A 78 6.80 -17.97 6.44
N VAL A 79 7.11 -19.17 5.93
CA VAL A 79 7.12 -19.46 4.49
C VAL A 79 6.08 -20.54 4.22
N GLU A 80 5.15 -20.26 3.33
CA GLU A 80 4.10 -21.18 2.88
C GLU A 80 4.50 -21.83 1.54
N THR A 81 3.95 -23.00 1.26
CA THR A 81 3.96 -23.55 -0.10
C THR A 81 2.62 -23.20 -0.75
N ARG A 82 2.66 -22.46 -1.86
CA ARG A 82 1.50 -22.07 -2.65
C ARG A 82 1.60 -22.68 -4.04
N LEU A 83 0.46 -22.97 -4.66
CA LEU A 83 0.42 -23.41 -6.05
C LEU A 83 0.39 -22.18 -6.97
N LYS A 84 1.29 -22.14 -7.93
CA LYS A 84 1.33 -21.11 -8.97
C LYS A 84 1.04 -21.74 -10.32
N SER A 85 0.04 -21.23 -11.01
CA SER A 85 -0.27 -21.63 -12.39
C SER A 85 0.78 -21.06 -13.34
N VAL A 86 1.48 -21.92 -14.07
CA VAL A 86 2.49 -21.52 -15.05
C VAL A 86 2.21 -22.21 -16.39
N PRO A 87 2.50 -21.57 -17.55
CA PRO A 87 2.40 -22.22 -18.85
C PRO A 87 3.33 -23.45 -18.93
N ASP A 88 2.85 -24.56 -19.48
CA ASP A 88 3.64 -25.77 -19.69
C ASP A 88 4.53 -25.75 -20.96
N GLY A 89 4.49 -24.66 -21.72
CA GLY A 89 5.19 -24.51 -22.98
C GLY A 89 4.54 -25.23 -24.18
N MET A 90 3.47 -25.99 -23.96
CA MET A 90 2.71 -26.73 -24.99
C MET A 90 1.28 -26.20 -25.16
N GLY A 91 0.96 -25.04 -24.57
CA GLY A 91 -0.36 -24.40 -24.60
C GLY A 91 -1.28 -24.78 -23.45
N GLY A 92 -0.81 -25.59 -22.50
CA GLY A 92 -1.49 -25.91 -21.25
C GLY A 92 -1.00 -25.08 -20.06
N ILE A 93 -1.65 -25.27 -18.91
CA ILE A 93 -1.29 -24.66 -17.63
C ILE A 93 -1.03 -25.79 -16.63
N ILE A 94 0.11 -25.72 -15.93
CA ILE A 94 0.44 -26.62 -14.82
C ILE A 94 0.52 -25.84 -13.53
N GLU A 95 0.19 -26.48 -12.42
CA GLU A 95 0.38 -25.92 -11.08
C GLU A 95 1.72 -26.35 -10.52
N MET A 96 2.55 -25.38 -10.16
CA MET A 96 3.85 -25.61 -9.53
C MET A 96 3.85 -25.12 -8.09
N PRO A 97 4.34 -25.92 -7.13
CA PRO A 97 4.53 -25.47 -5.77
C PRO A 97 5.65 -24.43 -5.72
N VAL A 98 5.36 -23.24 -5.18
CA VAL A 98 6.32 -22.16 -4.96
C VAL A 98 6.36 -21.79 -3.48
N ARG A 99 7.52 -21.41 -2.99
CA ARG A 99 7.68 -20.91 -1.63
C ARG A 99 7.23 -19.45 -1.60
N PHE A 100 6.31 -19.11 -0.69
CA PHE A 100 5.78 -17.77 -0.54
C PHE A 100 5.98 -17.27 0.90
N PRO A 101 6.77 -16.20 1.11
CA PRO A 101 6.98 -15.61 2.42
C PRO A 101 5.74 -14.82 2.86
N VAL A 102 5.43 -14.90 4.15
CA VAL A 102 4.31 -14.21 4.80
C VAL A 102 4.86 -13.43 5.98
N TRP A 103 4.50 -12.15 6.11
CA TRP A 103 4.98 -11.24 7.16
C TRP A 103 3.91 -10.83 8.15
N LEU A 104 2.63 -10.88 7.75
CA LEU A 104 1.52 -10.49 8.62
C LEU A 104 0.36 -11.46 8.54
N TYR A 105 -0.38 -11.53 9.64
CA TYR A 105 -1.64 -12.27 9.72
C TYR A 105 -2.84 -11.34 9.49
N PRO A 106 -3.90 -11.84 8.87
CA PRO A 106 -5.15 -11.10 8.80
C PRO A 106 -5.75 -10.91 10.19
N LEU A 107 -6.14 -9.68 10.51
CA LEU A 107 -6.82 -9.34 11.75
C LEU A 107 -8.09 -8.54 11.45
N ALA A 108 -9.20 -8.91 12.07
CA ALA A 108 -10.48 -8.20 11.98
C ALA A 108 -11.13 -8.19 13.37
N ASP A 109 -10.61 -7.34 14.26
CA ASP A 109 -10.99 -7.28 15.67
C ASP A 109 -11.85 -6.07 16.05
N GLY A 110 -12.38 -5.37 15.03
CA GLY A 110 -13.31 -4.26 15.19
C GLY A 110 -12.65 -2.90 15.44
N GLY A 111 -13.47 -1.85 15.29
CA GLY A 111 -13.04 -0.46 15.37
C GLY A 111 -12.38 0.07 14.09
N THR A 112 -12.39 1.40 13.96
CA THR A 112 -11.73 2.12 12.86
C THR A 112 -11.07 3.38 13.40
N PRO A 113 -10.05 3.26 14.29
CA PRO A 113 -9.36 4.41 14.89
C PRO A 113 -8.40 5.05 13.89
N MET A 114 -8.96 5.70 12.87
CA MET A 114 -8.24 6.26 11.74
C MET A 114 -7.34 7.43 12.15
N CYS A 115 -7.81 8.30 13.06
CA CYS A 115 -7.01 9.40 13.58
C CYS A 115 -5.78 8.90 14.35
N GLN A 116 -5.93 7.84 15.17
CA GLN A 116 -4.80 7.22 15.86
C GLN A 116 -3.83 6.57 14.85
N ALA A 117 -4.35 5.91 13.81
CA ALA A 117 -3.50 5.32 12.76
C ALA A 117 -2.70 6.39 12.01
N PHE A 118 -3.31 7.53 11.65
CA PHE A 118 -2.63 8.66 11.04
C PHE A 118 -1.60 9.29 11.97
N THR A 119 -1.91 9.41 13.27
CA THR A 119 -0.96 9.88 14.28
C THR A 119 0.26 8.96 14.36
N GLN A 120 0.06 7.65 14.37
CA GLN A 120 1.15 6.66 14.37
C GLN A 120 1.98 6.74 13.07
N ALA A 121 1.32 6.86 11.91
CA ALA A 121 1.99 7.03 10.63
C ALA A 121 2.84 8.32 10.61
N ARG A 122 2.32 9.42 11.17
CA ARG A 122 3.03 10.69 11.28
C ARG A 122 4.34 10.54 12.04
N VAL A 123 4.35 9.81 13.17
CA VAL A 123 5.57 9.55 13.95
C VAL A 123 6.63 8.83 13.11
N VAL A 124 6.23 7.83 12.32
CA VAL A 124 7.14 7.09 11.42
C VAL A 124 7.68 8.00 10.32
N ILE A 125 6.81 8.83 9.73
CA ILE A 125 7.17 9.80 8.68
C ILE A 125 8.19 10.80 9.22
N ASP A 126 7.94 11.40 10.39
CA ASP A 126 8.86 12.38 11.00
C ASP A 126 10.25 11.77 11.26
N GLN A 127 10.32 10.51 11.71
CA GLN A 127 11.57 9.78 11.90
C GLN A 127 12.29 9.55 10.55
N TRP A 128 11.56 9.17 9.52
CA TRP A 128 12.11 8.97 8.18
C TRP A 128 12.68 10.28 7.60
N LEU A 129 11.89 11.35 7.61
CA LEU A 129 12.26 12.65 7.05
C LEU A 129 13.51 13.24 7.74
N ALA A 130 13.62 13.06 9.06
CA ALA A 130 14.78 13.51 9.82
C ALA A 130 16.08 12.79 9.40
N ALA A 131 15.98 11.52 9.01
CA ALA A 131 17.12 10.71 8.59
C ALA A 131 17.44 10.81 7.08
N HIS A 132 16.44 11.16 6.24
CA HIS A 132 16.54 11.13 4.79
C HIS A 132 15.95 12.41 4.15
N PRO A 133 16.50 13.60 4.44
CA PRO A 133 15.93 14.86 3.95
C PRO A 133 15.97 15.01 2.42
N GLN A 134 16.84 14.28 1.74
CA GLN A 134 17.01 14.29 0.28
C GLN A 134 16.41 13.05 -0.40
N GLY A 135 15.82 12.13 0.36
CA GLY A 135 15.21 10.92 -0.18
C GLY A 135 13.88 11.20 -0.89
N PHE A 136 13.40 10.23 -1.68
CA PHE A 136 12.04 10.27 -2.21
C PHE A 136 11.03 10.36 -1.05
N PRO A 137 10.01 11.23 -1.13
CA PRO A 137 9.10 11.44 -0.01
C PRO A 137 8.30 10.16 0.31
N PRO A 138 7.99 9.91 1.60
CA PRO A 138 7.18 8.76 1.99
C PRO A 138 5.83 8.73 1.28
N THR A 139 5.41 7.53 0.88
CA THR A 139 4.08 7.26 0.32
C THR A 139 3.28 6.42 1.31
N VAL A 140 2.16 6.94 1.78
CA VAL A 140 1.21 6.24 2.66
C VAL A 140 0.12 5.60 1.80
N LEU A 141 0.02 4.28 1.83
CA LEU A 141 -1.06 3.53 1.20
C LEU A 141 -2.07 3.15 2.29
N HIS A 142 -3.11 3.95 2.44
CA HIS A 142 -4.14 3.76 3.45
C HIS A 142 -5.32 2.98 2.89
N LEU A 143 -5.70 1.91 3.58
CA LEU A 143 -6.82 1.06 3.22
C LEU A 143 -7.79 0.94 4.39
N THR A 144 -9.08 1.13 4.10
CA THR A 144 -10.16 1.08 5.10
C THR A 144 -11.43 0.45 4.51
N ASP A 145 -12.28 -0.14 5.35
CA ASP A 145 -13.63 -0.59 4.97
C ASP A 145 -14.74 0.16 5.71
N GLY A 146 -14.42 1.24 6.40
CA GLY A 146 -15.36 2.01 7.18
C GLY A 146 -14.93 3.44 7.45
N GLU A 147 -15.85 4.20 8.01
CA GLU A 147 -15.62 5.56 8.46
C GLU A 147 -14.73 5.60 9.71
N SER A 148 -14.06 6.73 9.93
CA SER A 148 -13.29 6.94 11.15
C SER A 148 -14.19 6.87 12.39
N GLY A 149 -13.79 6.03 13.35
CA GLY A 149 -14.50 5.84 14.62
C GLY A 149 -14.00 6.74 15.75
N ASP A 150 -12.90 7.48 15.54
CA ASP A 150 -12.21 8.24 16.58
C ASP A 150 -12.03 9.73 16.22
N GLY A 151 -12.77 10.23 15.22
CA GLY A 151 -12.78 11.64 14.84
C GLY A 151 -12.59 11.88 13.35
N ASP A 152 -12.43 13.16 12.97
CA ASP A 152 -12.17 13.57 11.59
C ASP A 152 -10.65 13.55 11.29
N PRO A 153 -10.16 12.67 10.40
CA PRO A 153 -8.75 12.58 10.07
C PRO A 153 -8.25 13.68 9.11
N THR A 154 -9.11 14.60 8.68
CA THR A 154 -8.79 15.59 7.63
C THR A 154 -7.59 16.45 8.00
N ALA A 155 -7.57 17.02 9.20
CA ALA A 155 -6.47 17.88 9.64
C ALA A 155 -5.13 17.11 9.71
N LEU A 156 -5.15 15.90 10.29
CA LEU A 156 -3.95 15.04 10.38
C LEU A 156 -3.42 14.65 8.99
N GLY A 157 -4.30 14.27 8.07
CA GLY A 157 -3.91 13.94 6.70
C GLY A 157 -3.32 15.15 5.96
N GLN A 158 -3.91 16.34 6.10
CA GLN A 158 -3.38 17.57 5.50
C GLN A 158 -2.02 17.97 6.09
N GLU A 159 -1.84 17.84 7.40
CA GLU A 159 -0.55 18.06 8.05
C GLU A 159 0.51 17.10 7.50
N MET A 160 0.22 15.80 7.39
CA MET A 160 1.16 14.83 6.82
C MET A 160 1.51 15.16 5.36
N MET A 161 0.53 15.54 4.53
CA MET A 161 0.77 15.94 3.14
C MET A 161 1.55 17.26 3.01
N SER A 162 1.66 18.07 4.07
CA SER A 162 2.48 19.30 4.08
C SER A 162 3.95 19.04 4.41
N LEU A 163 4.26 17.85 4.92
CA LEU A 163 5.64 17.42 5.16
C LEU A 163 6.29 17.01 3.85
N GLY A 164 7.62 16.97 3.82
CA GLY A 164 8.34 16.53 2.63
C GLY A 164 9.83 16.44 2.80
N THR A 165 10.46 16.02 1.74
CA THR A 165 11.91 16.06 1.50
C THR A 165 12.22 17.13 0.45
N ASP A 166 13.49 17.27 0.09
CA ASP A 166 13.91 18.14 -1.03
C ASP A 166 13.32 17.66 -2.37
N ASP A 167 12.92 16.38 -2.49
CA ASP A 167 12.38 15.75 -3.70
C ASP A 167 10.84 15.85 -3.80
N GLY A 168 10.15 16.28 -2.75
CA GLY A 168 8.70 16.49 -2.79
C GLY A 168 7.98 16.28 -1.46
N GLN A 169 6.66 16.41 -1.52
CA GLN A 169 5.79 16.26 -0.36
C GLN A 169 5.42 14.79 -0.12
N VAL A 170 5.14 14.46 1.13
CA VAL A 170 4.55 13.17 1.53
C VAL A 170 3.28 12.91 0.75
N LEU A 171 3.16 11.71 0.21
CA LEU A 171 2.00 11.28 -0.56
C LEU A 171 1.09 10.41 0.32
N ILE A 172 -0.21 10.66 0.27
CA ILE A 172 -1.23 9.81 0.89
C ILE A 172 -2.20 9.35 -0.20
N PHE A 173 -2.34 8.05 -0.36
CA PHE A 173 -3.31 7.43 -1.24
C PHE A 173 -4.30 6.64 -0.40
N ASN A 174 -5.59 6.77 -0.70
CA ASN A 174 -6.66 6.15 0.07
C ASN A 174 -7.47 5.16 -0.78
N CYS A 175 -7.68 3.98 -0.24
CA CYS A 175 -8.50 2.92 -0.82
C CYS A 175 -9.60 2.49 0.15
N HIS A 176 -10.86 2.72 -0.21
CA HIS A 176 -12.01 2.19 0.51
C HIS A 176 -12.47 0.87 -0.11
N VAL A 177 -12.54 -0.18 0.71
CA VAL A 177 -12.96 -1.53 0.31
C VAL A 177 -14.40 -1.75 0.72
N SER A 178 -15.26 -2.14 -0.22
CA SER A 178 -16.67 -2.38 0.07
C SER A 178 -17.09 -3.78 -0.31
N SER A 179 -17.93 -4.41 0.53
CA SER A 179 -18.68 -5.62 0.18
C SER A 179 -20.00 -5.32 -0.54
N ARG A 180 -20.38 -4.04 -0.64
CA ARG A 180 -21.61 -3.63 -1.31
C ARG A 180 -21.38 -3.48 -2.81
N ARG A 181 -22.31 -3.96 -3.64
CA ARG A 181 -22.32 -3.69 -5.08
C ARG A 181 -22.79 -2.27 -5.33
N SER A 182 -21.90 -1.31 -5.17
CA SER A 182 -22.12 0.10 -5.50
C SER A 182 -21.11 0.54 -6.55
N SER A 183 -21.37 1.66 -7.21
CA SER A 183 -20.48 2.17 -8.25
C SER A 183 -19.09 2.45 -7.70
N LYS A 184 -18.10 1.84 -8.33
CA LYS A 184 -16.69 2.08 -8.06
C LYS A 184 -16.28 3.48 -8.56
N ILE A 185 -15.40 4.14 -7.83
CA ILE A 185 -14.80 5.41 -8.23
C ILE A 185 -13.29 5.26 -8.13
N ASP A 186 -12.60 5.32 -9.26
CA ASP A 186 -11.15 5.17 -9.35
C ASP A 186 -10.51 6.49 -9.77
N TYR A 187 -9.55 6.97 -9.02
CA TYR A 187 -8.65 8.08 -9.33
C TYR A 187 -9.35 9.33 -9.89
N PRO A 188 -10.41 9.85 -9.23
CA PRO A 188 -11.15 11.00 -9.73
C PRO A 188 -10.32 12.28 -9.64
N THR A 189 -10.63 13.24 -10.53
CA THR A 189 -10.03 14.59 -10.52
C THR A 189 -10.80 15.58 -9.64
N GLY A 190 -12.00 15.22 -9.18
CA GLY A 190 -12.86 16.09 -8.38
C GLY A 190 -13.84 15.32 -7.51
N ASN A 191 -14.48 16.02 -6.59
CA ASN A 191 -15.35 15.46 -5.55
C ASN A 191 -16.86 15.51 -5.86
N SER A 192 -17.28 16.07 -7.00
CA SER A 192 -18.70 16.30 -7.33
C SER A 192 -19.53 15.02 -7.48
N LYS A 193 -18.89 13.89 -7.79
CA LYS A 193 -19.55 12.59 -7.97
C LYS A 193 -19.40 11.67 -6.75
N LEU A 194 -18.81 12.15 -5.65
CA LEU A 194 -18.61 11.35 -4.45
C LEU A 194 -19.95 11.18 -3.70
N PRO A 195 -20.28 9.95 -3.26
CA PRO A 195 -21.61 9.61 -2.79
C PRO A 195 -21.96 10.26 -1.43
N ASP A 196 -21.00 10.44 -0.53
CA ASP A 196 -21.24 10.83 0.85
C ASP A 196 -20.11 11.66 1.46
N GLY A 197 -20.25 12.00 2.75
CA GLY A 197 -19.25 12.75 3.51
C GLY A 197 -17.96 11.99 3.71
N PHE A 198 -18.06 10.69 3.93
CA PHE A 198 -16.88 9.83 4.14
C PHE A 198 -16.00 9.75 2.89
N ALA A 199 -16.60 9.51 1.72
CA ALA A 199 -15.87 9.54 0.45
C ALA A 199 -15.18 10.91 0.23
N ARG A 200 -15.85 12.02 0.59
CA ARG A 200 -15.27 13.36 0.49
C ARG A 200 -14.11 13.57 1.47
N THR A 201 -14.21 13.08 2.71
CA THR A 201 -13.13 13.12 3.69
C THR A 201 -11.89 12.37 3.17
N LEU A 202 -12.04 11.12 2.72
CA LEU A 202 -10.93 10.36 2.16
C LEU A 202 -10.32 11.02 0.92
N PHE A 203 -11.17 11.57 0.03
CA PHE A 203 -10.70 12.30 -1.14
C PHE A 203 -9.89 13.55 -0.76
N GLN A 204 -10.30 14.30 0.26
CA GLN A 204 -9.61 15.51 0.72
C GLN A 204 -8.20 15.21 1.26
N VAL A 205 -8.03 14.05 1.90
CA VAL A 205 -6.73 13.58 2.41
C VAL A 205 -6.00 12.65 1.44
N SER A 206 -6.35 12.69 0.17
CA SER A 206 -5.63 11.98 -0.91
C SER A 206 -4.80 12.96 -1.72
N SER A 207 -3.52 12.66 -1.91
CA SER A 207 -2.60 13.44 -2.74
C SER A 207 -2.96 13.35 -4.22
N LEU A 208 -2.59 14.37 -5.00
CA LEU A 208 -2.55 14.25 -6.45
C LEU A 208 -1.56 13.15 -6.86
N LEU A 209 -1.87 12.44 -7.93
CA LEU A 209 -0.96 11.45 -8.49
C LEU A 209 0.19 12.17 -9.23
N PRO A 210 1.44 12.01 -8.82
CA PRO A 210 2.59 12.44 -9.60
C PRO A 210 2.69 11.72 -10.96
N VAL A 211 3.43 12.30 -11.89
CA VAL A 211 3.52 11.81 -13.29
C VAL A 211 3.96 10.34 -13.39
N ASN A 212 4.90 9.91 -12.53
CA ASN A 212 5.37 8.52 -12.48
C ASN A 212 4.24 7.55 -12.09
N PHE A 213 3.38 7.90 -11.13
CA PHE A 213 2.23 7.09 -10.73
C PHE A 213 1.12 7.10 -11.79
N LEU A 214 0.93 8.20 -12.52
CA LEU A 214 0.04 8.24 -13.69
C LEU A 214 0.52 7.30 -14.79
N ALA A 215 1.84 7.23 -15.03
CA ALA A 215 2.42 6.31 -15.99
C ALA A 215 2.19 4.84 -15.58
N ALA A 216 2.35 4.51 -14.28
CA ALA A 216 2.07 3.19 -13.75
C ALA A 216 0.58 2.82 -13.90
N ALA A 217 -0.32 3.73 -13.54
CA ALA A 217 -1.76 3.54 -13.70
C ALA A 217 -2.13 3.22 -15.17
N LYS A 218 -1.55 3.95 -16.11
CA LYS A 218 -1.76 3.71 -17.56
C LYS A 218 -1.27 2.34 -17.99
N GLN A 219 -0.12 1.87 -17.50
CA GLN A 219 0.41 0.52 -17.81
C GLN A 219 -0.52 -0.59 -17.32
N LEU A 220 -1.21 -0.36 -16.21
CA LEU A 220 -2.19 -1.29 -15.62
C LEU A 220 -3.60 -1.15 -16.23
N GLY A 221 -3.78 -0.31 -17.26
CA GLY A 221 -5.08 -0.06 -17.88
C GLY A 221 -6.04 0.76 -17.01
N VAL A 222 -5.54 1.43 -15.98
CA VAL A 222 -6.32 2.29 -15.09
C VAL A 222 -6.45 3.69 -15.71
N ASN A 223 -7.66 4.22 -15.76
CA ASN A 223 -7.95 5.53 -16.36
C ASN A 223 -7.68 6.66 -15.34
N ALA A 224 -6.41 6.90 -15.03
CA ALA A 224 -5.98 8.07 -14.28
C ALA A 224 -5.39 9.12 -15.22
N VAL A 225 -5.71 10.38 -15.00
CA VAL A 225 -5.30 11.52 -15.82
C VAL A 225 -4.64 12.61 -14.95
N GLU A 226 -4.05 13.61 -15.56
CA GLU A 226 -3.54 14.79 -14.84
C GLU A 226 -4.62 15.40 -13.95
N GLY A 227 -4.28 15.66 -12.68
CA GLY A 227 -5.22 16.12 -11.66
C GLY A 227 -5.97 15.00 -10.92
N SER A 228 -5.82 13.73 -11.33
CA SER A 228 -6.34 12.59 -10.55
C SER A 228 -5.66 12.50 -9.19
N ARG A 229 -6.45 12.13 -8.17
CA ARG A 229 -5.93 11.84 -6.83
C ARG A 229 -5.71 10.35 -6.62
N GLY A 230 -4.77 9.99 -5.75
CA GLY A 230 -4.56 8.63 -5.25
C GLY A 230 -5.74 8.17 -4.38
N PHE A 231 -6.91 8.00 -4.99
CA PHE A 231 -8.16 7.72 -4.31
C PHE A 231 -8.97 6.67 -5.07
N VAL A 232 -9.35 5.59 -4.36
CA VAL A 232 -10.26 4.55 -4.86
C VAL A 232 -11.37 4.36 -3.85
N PHE A 233 -12.62 4.37 -4.30
CA PHE A 233 -13.79 4.19 -3.44
C PHE A 233 -14.65 3.02 -3.93
N ASN A 234 -15.13 2.20 -3.00
CA ASN A 234 -15.81 0.94 -3.28
C ASN A 234 -14.96 0.00 -4.15
N ALA A 235 -13.68 -0.12 -3.81
CA ALA A 235 -12.74 -0.97 -4.52
C ALA A 235 -13.20 -2.44 -4.51
N ASP A 236 -13.12 -3.06 -5.66
CA ASP A 236 -13.17 -4.50 -5.82
C ASP A 236 -11.76 -5.13 -5.64
N PRO A 237 -11.62 -6.47 -5.60
CA PRO A 237 -10.33 -7.11 -5.42
C PRO A 237 -9.27 -6.65 -6.42
N SER A 238 -9.61 -6.51 -7.69
CA SER A 238 -8.65 -6.10 -8.73
C SER A 238 -8.19 -4.65 -8.53
N SER A 239 -9.07 -3.77 -8.09
CA SER A 239 -8.74 -2.38 -7.79
C SER A 239 -7.81 -2.25 -6.59
N VAL A 240 -7.97 -3.11 -5.56
CA VAL A 240 -7.06 -3.12 -4.41
C VAL A 240 -5.65 -3.53 -4.85
N VAL A 241 -5.52 -4.57 -5.68
CA VAL A 241 -4.21 -5.00 -6.23
C VAL A 241 -3.58 -3.86 -7.03
N GLN A 242 -4.32 -3.29 -8.00
CA GLN A 242 -3.85 -2.16 -8.81
C GLN A 242 -3.45 -0.95 -7.96
N PHE A 243 -4.19 -0.66 -6.89
CA PHE A 243 -3.87 0.42 -5.95
C PHE A 243 -2.49 0.25 -5.31
N TYR A 244 -2.18 -0.97 -4.83
CA TYR A 244 -0.86 -1.26 -4.27
C TYR A 244 0.23 -1.27 -5.35
N GLU A 245 -0.02 -1.83 -6.53
CA GLU A 245 0.94 -1.82 -7.65
C GLU A 245 1.28 -0.39 -8.09
N ILE A 246 0.27 0.48 -8.23
CA ILE A 246 0.49 1.90 -8.53
C ILE A 246 1.27 2.55 -7.40
N GLY A 247 0.80 2.42 -6.16
CA GLY A 247 1.36 3.11 -5.00
C GLY A 247 2.80 2.70 -4.63
N THR A 248 3.25 1.53 -5.07
CA THR A 248 4.63 1.04 -4.89
C THR A 248 5.47 1.12 -6.15
N SER A 249 4.95 1.77 -7.19
CA SER A 249 5.64 1.91 -8.47
C SER A 249 6.72 3.00 -8.41
N LEU A 250 7.94 2.64 -8.79
CA LEU A 250 9.07 3.58 -9.01
C LEU A 250 9.18 3.98 -10.49
N THR A 251 8.10 3.87 -11.29
CA THR A 251 8.14 4.22 -12.70
C THR A 251 8.44 5.71 -12.87
N GLY A 252 9.65 6.02 -13.32
CA GLY A 252 10.18 7.36 -13.49
C GLY A 252 11.59 7.55 -12.95
N MET A 253 12.01 6.70 -12.02
CA MET A 253 13.40 6.58 -11.64
C MET A 253 14.02 5.48 -12.51
N THR A 254 14.78 5.88 -13.53
CA THR A 254 15.67 4.93 -14.22
C THR A 254 16.66 4.42 -13.17
N PRO A 255 16.96 3.11 -13.13
CA PRO A 255 17.97 2.54 -12.21
C PRO A 255 19.33 3.26 -12.27
N HIS A 256 19.61 4.01 -13.31
CA HIS A 256 20.84 4.76 -13.51
C HIS A 256 21.05 5.92 -12.53
N ILE A 257 20.00 6.61 -12.09
CA ILE A 257 20.18 7.79 -11.21
C ILE A 257 20.55 7.38 -9.78
N TRP A 258 20.03 6.26 -9.29
CA TRP A 258 20.35 5.74 -7.95
C TRP A 258 21.69 5.03 -7.87
N MET A 259 22.23 4.51 -8.99
CA MET A 259 23.52 3.82 -9.00
C MET A 259 24.70 4.80 -8.94
N GLU A 260 24.53 6.06 -9.42
CA GLU A 260 25.61 7.06 -9.41
C GLU A 260 25.76 7.79 -8.06
N GLU A 261 24.70 7.85 -7.22
CA GLU A 261 24.77 8.51 -5.91
C GLU A 261 25.31 7.60 -4.79
N GLN A 262 25.32 6.28 -4.96
CA GLN A 262 25.85 5.34 -3.96
C GLN A 262 27.30 4.91 -4.22
N GLU A 263 27.89 5.29 -5.34
CA GLU A 263 29.34 5.06 -5.65
C GLU A 263 30.22 6.30 -5.38
N ARG A 264 29.66 7.36 -4.80
CA ARG A 264 30.40 8.53 -4.33
C ARG A 264 30.40 8.59 -2.81
#